data_b2fe6d93e62057310c4b14a5ebdca1e6
#
_entry.id   b2fe6d93e62057310c4b14a5ebdca1e6
#
_cell.length_a   1.000
_cell.length_b   1.000
_cell.length_c   1.000
_cell.angle_alpha   90.00
_cell.angle_beta   90.00
_cell.angle_gamma   90.00
#
_symmetry.space_group_name_H-M   'P 1'
#
loop_
_entity.id
_entity.type
_entity.pdbx_description
1 polymer ?
#
loop_
_entity_poly.entity_id
_entity_poly.type
_entity_poly.pdbx_seq_one_letter_code
_entity_poly.pdbx_strand_id
1 'polypeptide(L)'
;MALNGKETDTQASSNGVAPPETEPTPTVSSKIVNGITNGVAAAAAAATSLPAVDTLKQTVTNKQEDDDQPLFSPSLISDEVSSSLPDGYTIRPLRRSDYYGGFLDTLRVLTTVGEPTFAEFNARYDFMASRNDTYYILVICDTTGTVVGTGAVIVERKFIHNMGLVGHIEDIAVAKNQQGKKLGLRIIQALDAVAENVGCYKSILDCSEANEGFYVKCGFKRAGLEMAHYYEKKEKPQTGTAKTNL
;
A
#
# COMPACT_ATOMS: atom_id res chain seq x y z
N MET A 1 9.24 56.83 -7.82
CA MET A 1 9.37 57.32 -6.46
C MET A 1 9.40 56.08 -5.58
N ALA A 2 10.54 55.60 -5.28
CA ALA A 2 11.34 55.60 -4.06
C ALA A 2 10.50 55.22 -2.84
N LEU A 3 10.62 53.94 -2.38
CA LEU A 3 11.60 53.30 -1.51
C LEU A 3 11.44 53.71 -0.03
N ASN A 4 11.24 52.75 0.82
CA ASN A 4 12.18 52.50 1.91
C ASN A 4 11.87 51.20 2.65
N GLY A 5 12.90 50.35 2.74
CA GLY A 5 13.02 49.18 3.50
C GLY A 5 13.26 49.45 4.99
N LYS A 6 13.01 48.40 5.79
CA LYS A 6 13.61 48.24 7.12
C LYS A 6 13.89 46.75 7.30
N GLU A 7 15.18 46.45 7.24
CA GLU A 7 15.77 45.27 7.86
C GLU A 7 15.67 45.42 9.39
N THR A 8 15.25 44.36 10.06
CA THR A 8 15.48 44.20 11.50
C THR A 8 16.20 42.85 11.72
N ASP A 9 17.51 42.96 11.95
CA ASP A 9 18.33 41.98 12.58
C ASP A 9 17.74 41.57 13.93
N THR A 10 17.60 40.24 14.14
CA THR A 10 17.45 39.71 15.49
C THR A 10 18.44 38.60 15.70
N GLN A 11 19.39 38.85 16.57
CA GLN A 11 20.49 38.02 17.03
C GLN A 11 20.02 36.66 17.54
N ALA A 12 20.69 35.61 17.09
CA ALA A 12 20.63 34.27 17.64
C ALA A 12 21.34 34.19 18.98
N SER A 13 20.64 33.81 20.02
CA SER A 13 21.17 33.40 21.30
C SER A 13 21.59 31.94 21.28
N SER A 14 22.87 31.68 21.41
CA SER A 14 23.46 30.35 21.55
C SER A 14 23.26 29.82 22.97
N ASN A 15 22.42 28.78 23.14
CA ASN A 15 22.45 27.95 24.34
C ASN A 15 22.98 26.56 23.96
N GLY A 16 24.18 26.27 24.43
CA GLY A 16 24.83 24.97 24.33
C GLY A 16 24.11 23.94 25.19
N VAL A 17 23.81 22.80 24.61
CA VAL A 17 23.38 21.60 25.31
C VAL A 17 24.46 20.54 25.09
N ALA A 18 24.98 19.99 26.21
CA ALA A 18 25.98 18.94 26.23
C ALA A 18 25.48 17.63 25.65
N PRO A 19 26.32 16.77 25.06
CA PRO A 19 25.93 15.49 24.51
C PRO A 19 25.60 14.47 25.60
N PRO A 20 24.64 13.56 25.39
CA PRO A 20 24.33 12.49 26.34
C PRO A 20 25.39 11.39 26.32
N GLU A 21 25.63 10.84 27.50
CA GLU A 21 26.57 9.76 27.80
C GLU A 21 26.17 8.44 27.08
N THR A 22 27.19 7.70 26.66
CA THR A 22 27.10 6.40 26.00
C THR A 22 26.88 5.28 27.01
N GLU A 23 25.79 4.55 26.93
CA GLU A 23 25.60 3.28 27.65
C GLU A 23 26.23 2.08 26.91
N PRO A 24 26.71 1.05 27.65
CA PRO A 24 27.51 -0.03 27.09
C PRO A 24 26.66 -1.12 26.44
N THR A 25 27.11 -1.62 25.29
CA THR A 25 26.60 -2.77 24.57
C THR A 25 26.74 -4.09 25.33
N PRO A 26 25.75 -4.98 25.36
CA PRO A 26 25.91 -6.32 25.91
C PRO A 26 26.63 -7.27 24.94
N THR A 27 27.64 -7.90 25.43
CA THR A 27 28.44 -8.95 24.77
C THR A 27 27.66 -10.27 24.67
N VAL A 28 27.51 -10.78 23.47
CA VAL A 28 26.89 -12.09 23.23
C VAL A 28 27.98 -13.17 23.31
N SER A 29 27.86 -14.04 24.32
CA SER A 29 28.73 -15.21 24.52
C SER A 29 28.24 -16.40 23.69
N SER A 30 29.08 -16.87 22.79
CA SER A 30 28.89 -18.10 22.01
C SER A 30 29.15 -19.34 22.85
N LYS A 31 28.20 -20.29 22.89
CA LYS A 31 28.48 -21.68 23.28
C LYS A 31 28.09 -22.64 22.15
N ILE A 32 29.12 -23.18 21.54
CA ILE A 32 29.10 -24.32 20.65
C ILE A 32 29.01 -25.58 21.53
N VAL A 33 28.08 -26.51 21.24
CA VAL A 33 28.16 -27.91 21.72
C VAL A 33 27.85 -28.83 20.54
N ASN A 34 28.89 -29.60 20.18
CA ASN A 34 28.85 -30.69 19.24
C ASN A 34 28.12 -31.90 19.85
N GLY A 35 27.36 -32.63 19.01
CA GLY A 35 26.83 -33.93 19.34
C GLY A 35 26.47 -34.73 18.08
N ILE A 36 27.45 -35.46 17.56
CA ILE A 36 27.28 -36.50 16.50
C ILE A 36 26.95 -37.81 17.19
N THR A 37 25.88 -38.48 16.80
CA THR A 37 25.81 -39.95 16.91
C THR A 37 25.04 -40.54 15.73
N ASN A 38 25.69 -41.50 15.07
CA ASN A 38 25.24 -42.37 14.02
C ASN A 38 24.16 -43.36 14.48
N GLY A 39 23.20 -43.67 13.59
CA GLY A 39 22.29 -44.79 13.74
C GLY A 39 21.78 -45.26 12.38
N VAL A 40 22.29 -46.40 11.93
CA VAL A 40 21.97 -47.07 10.65
C VAL A 40 20.82 -48.04 10.83
N ALA A 41 20.02 -48.20 9.78
CA ALA A 41 19.18 -49.34 9.34
C ALA A 41 17.76 -49.48 9.89
N ALA A 42 16.79 -49.47 8.98
CA ALA A 42 16.08 -50.66 8.49
C ALA A 42 15.05 -50.30 7.42
N ALA A 43 15.18 -50.89 6.24
CA ALA A 43 14.18 -50.85 5.19
C ALA A 43 13.00 -51.77 5.55
N ALA A 44 11.78 -51.22 5.52
CA ALA A 44 10.56 -52.02 5.47
C ALA A 44 9.63 -51.44 4.41
N ALA A 45 9.30 -52.26 3.42
CA ALA A 45 8.35 -51.98 2.37
C ALA A 45 6.96 -51.73 2.97
N ALA A 46 6.37 -50.56 2.64
CA ALA A 46 4.97 -50.28 2.93
C ALA A 46 4.24 -49.89 1.65
N ALA A 47 3.15 -50.58 1.43
CA ALA A 47 2.25 -50.48 0.31
C ALA A 47 1.79 -49.05 -0.01
N THR A 48 1.80 -48.71 -1.30
CA THR A 48 1.28 -47.49 -1.87
C THR A 48 -0.23 -47.44 -1.73
N SER A 49 -0.74 -46.76 -0.71
CA SER A 49 -2.15 -46.34 -0.64
C SER A 49 -2.24 -44.95 -1.28
N LEU A 50 -3.06 -44.82 -2.32
CA LEU A 50 -3.41 -43.56 -2.94
C LEU A 50 -4.03 -42.61 -1.88
N PRO A 51 -3.65 -41.34 -1.83
CA PRO A 51 -4.24 -40.41 -0.87
C PRO A 51 -5.72 -40.21 -1.17
N ALA A 52 -6.53 -40.22 -0.11
CA ALA A 52 -7.98 -40.01 -0.19
C ALA A 52 -8.32 -38.67 -0.82
N VAL A 53 -9.46 -38.59 -1.52
CA VAL A 53 -9.95 -37.43 -2.26
C VAL A 53 -10.05 -36.17 -1.36
N ASP A 54 -10.23 -36.35 -0.04
CA ASP A 54 -10.29 -35.25 0.94
C ASP A 54 -8.93 -34.57 1.15
N THR A 55 -7.81 -35.30 1.04
CA THR A 55 -6.47 -34.71 1.13
C THR A 55 -6.16 -33.81 -0.05
N LEU A 56 -6.67 -34.15 -1.24
CA LEU A 56 -6.53 -33.31 -2.43
C LEU A 56 -7.36 -32.03 -2.34
N LYS A 57 -8.56 -32.10 -1.76
CA LYS A 57 -9.40 -30.90 -1.54
C LYS A 57 -8.75 -29.95 -0.52
N GLN A 58 -8.21 -30.46 0.58
CA GLN A 58 -7.51 -29.62 1.57
C GLN A 58 -6.22 -29.00 1.03
N THR A 59 -5.49 -29.70 0.18
CA THR A 59 -4.26 -29.17 -0.43
C THR A 59 -4.55 -28.06 -1.44
N VAL A 60 -5.67 -28.19 -2.19
CA VAL A 60 -6.08 -27.15 -3.16
C VAL A 60 -6.61 -25.91 -2.44
N THR A 61 -7.43 -26.08 -1.38
CA THR A 61 -7.94 -24.95 -0.58
C THR A 61 -6.82 -24.20 0.14
N ASN A 62 -5.89 -24.90 0.77
CA ASN A 62 -4.75 -24.27 1.45
C ASN A 62 -3.84 -23.50 0.47
N LYS A 63 -3.64 -24.01 -0.76
CA LYS A 63 -2.84 -23.33 -1.76
C LYS A 63 -3.52 -22.06 -2.29
N GLN A 64 -4.83 -22.03 -2.35
CA GLN A 64 -5.60 -20.88 -2.83
C GLN A 64 -5.72 -19.79 -1.74
N GLU A 65 -5.81 -20.16 -0.45
CA GLU A 65 -5.79 -19.23 0.68
C GLU A 65 -4.39 -18.61 0.87
N ASP A 66 -3.33 -19.35 0.63
CA ASP A 66 -1.94 -18.88 0.75
C ASP A 66 -1.57 -17.89 -0.38
N ASP A 67 -2.25 -17.96 -1.54
CA ASP A 67 -2.00 -17.11 -2.70
C ASP A 67 -2.79 -15.79 -2.67
N ASP A 68 -3.80 -15.63 -1.79
CA ASP A 68 -4.64 -14.42 -1.66
C ASP A 68 -4.33 -13.60 -0.41
N GLN A 69 -3.06 -13.53 -0.03
CA GLN A 69 -2.60 -12.75 1.11
C GLN A 69 -2.88 -11.25 0.90
N PRO A 70 -3.23 -10.50 1.95
CA PRO A 70 -3.42 -9.06 1.86
C PRO A 70 -2.10 -8.34 1.55
N LEU A 71 -2.17 -7.23 0.81
CA LEU A 71 -1.01 -6.43 0.39
C LEU A 71 -0.16 -5.93 1.56
N PHE A 72 -0.79 -5.65 2.70
CA PHE A 72 -0.15 -5.25 3.96
C PHE A 72 -0.95 -5.79 5.15
N SER A 73 -0.41 -5.65 6.38
CA SER A 73 -1.10 -6.13 7.58
C SER A 73 -2.42 -5.40 7.82
N PRO A 74 -3.57 -6.11 7.92
CA PRO A 74 -4.85 -5.50 8.25
C PRO A 74 -4.85 -4.72 9.59
N SER A 75 -3.94 -5.06 10.51
CA SER A 75 -3.81 -4.39 11.82
C SER A 75 -3.40 -2.91 11.74
N LEU A 76 -2.94 -2.45 10.56
CA LEU A 76 -2.64 -1.04 10.32
C LEU A 76 -3.91 -0.20 10.07
N ILE A 77 -5.05 -0.84 9.75
CA ILE A 77 -6.32 -0.14 9.58
C ILE A 77 -6.98 0.00 10.95
N SER A 78 -7.38 1.23 11.30
CA SER A 78 -8.01 1.53 12.58
C SER A 78 -9.35 0.80 12.74
N ASP A 79 -9.56 0.16 13.90
CA ASP A 79 -10.84 -0.46 14.29
C ASP A 79 -11.96 0.59 14.37
N GLU A 80 -11.65 1.83 14.76
CA GLU A 80 -12.60 2.93 14.80
C GLU A 80 -13.14 3.23 13.40
N VAL A 81 -12.26 3.30 12.40
CA VAL A 81 -12.67 3.52 11.00
C VAL A 81 -13.49 2.33 10.50
N SER A 82 -13.04 1.10 10.75
CA SER A 82 -13.74 -0.12 10.36
C SER A 82 -15.16 -0.17 10.93
N SER A 83 -15.32 0.18 12.21
CA SER A 83 -16.62 0.21 12.90
C SER A 83 -17.54 1.36 12.46
N SER A 84 -16.99 2.37 11.80
CA SER A 84 -17.73 3.55 11.34
C SER A 84 -18.27 3.43 9.92
N LEU A 85 -17.99 2.32 9.23
CA LEU A 85 -18.57 2.00 7.93
C LEU A 85 -20.10 1.78 8.06
N PRO A 86 -20.87 2.04 7.00
CA PRO A 86 -22.27 1.62 6.96
C PRO A 86 -22.40 0.10 7.10
N ASP A 87 -23.55 -0.37 7.60
CA ASP A 87 -23.82 -1.79 7.75
C ASP A 87 -23.62 -2.56 6.42
N GLY A 88 -22.92 -3.69 6.54
CA GLY A 88 -22.64 -4.58 5.42
C GLY A 88 -21.43 -4.17 4.57
N TYR A 89 -20.75 -3.07 4.89
CA TYR A 89 -19.49 -2.71 4.24
C TYR A 89 -18.31 -3.16 5.08
N THR A 90 -17.24 -3.57 4.40
CA THR A 90 -15.97 -3.93 5.03
C THR A 90 -14.82 -3.17 4.40
N ILE A 91 -13.79 -2.83 5.19
CA ILE A 91 -12.55 -2.21 4.71
C ILE A 91 -11.38 -3.14 5.00
N ARG A 92 -10.49 -3.31 4.05
CA ARG A 92 -9.33 -4.19 4.17
C ARG A 92 -8.24 -3.83 3.17
N PRO A 93 -7.00 -4.35 3.34
CA PRO A 93 -6.00 -4.25 2.31
C PRO A 93 -6.42 -4.94 1.00
N LEU A 94 -5.89 -4.46 -0.13
CA LEU A 94 -6.04 -5.07 -1.44
C LEU A 94 -5.55 -6.52 -1.43
N ARG A 95 -6.20 -7.41 -2.22
CA ARG A 95 -5.84 -8.80 -2.46
C ARG A 95 -5.76 -9.08 -3.96
N ARG A 96 -5.13 -10.20 -4.34
CA ARG A 96 -5.06 -10.63 -5.75
C ARG A 96 -6.43 -10.91 -6.34
N SER A 97 -7.32 -11.52 -5.57
CA SER A 97 -8.70 -11.84 -5.96
C SER A 97 -9.52 -10.61 -6.33
N ASP A 98 -9.15 -9.41 -5.87
CA ASP A 98 -9.85 -8.16 -6.17
C ASP A 98 -9.77 -7.76 -7.66
N TYR A 99 -8.86 -8.36 -8.44
CA TYR A 99 -8.87 -8.25 -9.89
C TYR A 99 -10.25 -8.64 -10.46
N TYR A 100 -10.83 -9.73 -9.96
CA TYR A 100 -12.15 -10.21 -10.36
C TYR A 100 -13.28 -9.58 -9.53
N GLY A 101 -12.93 -8.96 -8.41
CA GLY A 101 -13.85 -8.37 -7.44
C GLY A 101 -14.28 -6.94 -7.74
N GLY A 102 -13.90 -6.33 -8.88
CA GLY A 102 -14.34 -4.99 -9.27
C GLY A 102 -13.36 -3.87 -8.90
N PHE A 103 -12.13 -4.18 -8.46
CA PHE A 103 -11.13 -3.17 -8.13
C PHE A 103 -10.81 -2.23 -9.31
N LEU A 104 -10.53 -2.80 -10.49
CA LEU A 104 -10.24 -2.01 -11.69
C LEU A 104 -11.46 -1.20 -12.16
N ASP A 105 -12.68 -1.74 -12.01
CA ASP A 105 -13.91 -1.04 -12.35
C ASP A 105 -14.14 0.16 -11.43
N THR A 106 -13.79 0.04 -10.16
CA THR A 106 -13.85 1.16 -9.21
C THR A 106 -12.88 2.26 -9.61
N LEU A 107 -11.65 1.93 -10.02
CA LEU A 107 -10.66 2.91 -10.50
C LEU A 107 -11.07 3.60 -11.81
N ARG A 108 -11.87 2.96 -12.68
CA ARG A 108 -12.40 3.58 -13.91
C ARG A 108 -13.33 4.78 -13.64
N VAL A 109 -13.80 4.93 -12.42
CA VAL A 109 -14.55 6.14 -12.00
C VAL A 109 -13.65 7.37 -11.95
N LEU A 110 -12.38 7.17 -11.64
CA LEU A 110 -11.38 8.23 -11.48
C LEU A 110 -10.77 8.63 -12.84
N THR A 111 -10.31 7.64 -13.61
CA THR A 111 -9.57 7.87 -14.86
C THR A 111 -9.55 6.63 -15.75
N THR A 112 -8.82 6.72 -16.88
CA THR A 112 -8.59 5.59 -17.79
C THR A 112 -7.69 4.55 -17.15
N VAL A 113 -8.16 3.31 -16.99
CA VAL A 113 -7.42 2.18 -16.42
C VAL A 113 -6.80 1.29 -17.49
N GLY A 114 -7.40 1.23 -18.69
CA GLY A 114 -7.06 0.24 -19.73
C GLY A 114 -7.65 -1.13 -19.41
N GLU A 115 -7.12 -2.17 -20.07
CA GLU A 115 -7.58 -3.55 -19.93
C GLU A 115 -6.39 -4.47 -19.56
N PRO A 116 -5.83 -4.31 -18.34
CA PRO A 116 -4.73 -5.17 -17.91
C PRO A 116 -5.22 -6.60 -17.74
N THR A 117 -4.43 -7.57 -18.18
CA THR A 117 -4.66 -8.99 -17.92
C THR A 117 -4.41 -9.32 -16.45
N PHE A 118 -4.95 -10.46 -16.00
CA PHE A 118 -4.67 -10.97 -14.64
C PHE A 118 -3.17 -11.17 -14.39
N ALA A 119 -2.41 -11.60 -15.40
CA ALA A 119 -0.96 -11.76 -15.29
C ALA A 119 -0.25 -10.42 -15.06
N GLU A 120 -0.65 -9.35 -15.76
CA GLU A 120 -0.09 -8.01 -15.58
C GLU A 120 -0.48 -7.41 -14.22
N PHE A 121 -1.72 -7.64 -13.78
CA PHE A 121 -2.17 -7.26 -12.44
C PHE A 121 -1.36 -7.97 -11.36
N ASN A 122 -1.20 -9.29 -11.45
CA ASN A 122 -0.40 -10.07 -10.51
C ASN A 122 1.05 -9.62 -10.46
N ALA A 123 1.68 -9.39 -11.60
CA ALA A 123 3.05 -8.89 -11.63
C ALA A 123 3.18 -7.53 -10.93
N ARG A 124 2.18 -6.64 -11.07
CA ARG A 124 2.12 -5.37 -10.37
C ARG A 124 1.86 -5.56 -8.88
N TYR A 125 0.95 -6.47 -8.51
CA TYR A 125 0.68 -6.83 -7.12
C TYR A 125 1.95 -7.36 -6.43
N ASP A 126 2.66 -8.30 -7.04
CA ASP A 126 3.92 -8.86 -6.51
C ASP A 126 4.99 -7.80 -6.31
N PHE A 127 5.10 -6.87 -7.27
CA PHE A 127 6.02 -5.75 -7.15
C PHE A 127 5.70 -4.90 -5.92
N MET A 128 4.43 -4.59 -5.68
CA MET A 128 3.99 -3.78 -4.53
C MET A 128 4.10 -4.56 -3.22
N ALA A 129 3.70 -5.83 -3.20
CA ALA A 129 3.77 -6.70 -2.04
C ALA A 129 5.22 -6.91 -1.54
N SER A 130 6.19 -6.99 -2.48
CA SER A 130 7.62 -7.03 -2.12
C SER A 130 8.15 -5.73 -1.51
N ARG A 131 7.36 -4.66 -1.51
CA ARG A 131 7.64 -3.33 -0.95
C ARG A 131 6.51 -2.89 -0.03
N ASN A 132 6.10 -3.79 0.87
CA ASN A 132 4.99 -3.59 1.80
C ASN A 132 5.26 -2.52 2.88
N ASP A 133 6.43 -1.92 2.85
CA ASP A 133 6.83 -0.75 3.63
C ASP A 133 6.66 0.59 2.86
N THR A 134 6.14 0.52 1.64
CA THR A 134 5.98 1.66 0.74
C THR A 134 4.55 1.76 0.19
N TYR A 135 3.96 0.64 -0.25
CA TYR A 135 2.65 0.62 -0.91
C TYR A 135 1.55 0.07 0.00
N TYR A 136 0.59 0.92 0.34
CA TYR A 136 -0.56 0.55 1.17
C TYR A 136 -1.84 0.88 0.40
N ILE A 137 -2.42 -0.12 -0.27
CA ILE A 137 -3.66 0.02 -1.02
C ILE A 137 -4.76 -0.72 -0.27
N LEU A 138 -5.85 -0.02 0.01
CA LEU A 138 -7.02 -0.59 0.66
C LEU A 138 -8.25 -0.53 -0.24
N VAL A 139 -9.21 -1.39 0.08
CA VAL A 139 -10.51 -1.47 -0.60
C VAL A 139 -11.64 -1.46 0.40
N ILE A 140 -12.79 -0.91 -0.01
CA ILE A 140 -14.08 -1.11 0.66
C ILE A 140 -14.90 -2.06 -0.21
N CYS A 141 -15.39 -3.14 0.41
CA CYS A 141 -16.29 -4.10 -0.22
C CYS A 141 -17.71 -3.93 0.32
N ASP A 142 -18.71 -4.13 -0.52
CA ASP A 142 -20.12 -4.18 -0.13
C ASP A 142 -20.53 -5.57 0.39
N THR A 143 -21.83 -5.75 0.68
CA THR A 143 -22.41 -7.01 1.19
C THR A 143 -22.22 -8.22 0.28
N THR A 144 -21.93 -8.01 -0.99
CA THR A 144 -21.65 -9.08 -1.97
C THR A 144 -20.17 -9.42 -2.07
N GLY A 145 -19.29 -8.67 -1.37
CA GLY A 145 -17.86 -8.77 -1.48
C GLY A 145 -17.28 -8.01 -2.67
N THR A 146 -18.12 -7.25 -3.42
CA THR A 146 -17.66 -6.44 -4.55
C THR A 146 -16.92 -5.21 -4.05
N VAL A 147 -15.77 -4.91 -4.64
CA VAL A 147 -15.01 -3.68 -4.36
C VAL A 147 -15.77 -2.48 -4.89
N VAL A 148 -16.12 -1.57 -4.01
CA VAL A 148 -16.90 -0.35 -4.32
C VAL A 148 -16.20 0.93 -3.91
N GLY A 149 -15.04 0.82 -3.27
CA GLY A 149 -14.20 1.94 -2.92
C GLY A 149 -12.74 1.51 -2.82
N THR A 150 -11.82 2.39 -3.13
CA THR A 150 -10.37 2.15 -3.01
C THR A 150 -9.62 3.44 -2.79
N GLY A 151 -8.40 3.32 -2.31
CA GLY A 151 -7.41 4.37 -2.22
C GLY A 151 -6.06 3.80 -1.80
N ALA A 152 -5.03 4.58 -1.99
CA ALA A 152 -3.65 4.21 -1.68
C ALA A 152 -2.97 5.26 -0.81
N VAL A 153 -2.03 4.84 0.03
CA VAL A 153 -0.99 5.71 0.56
C VAL A 153 0.38 5.14 0.18
N ILE A 154 1.21 6.00 -0.43
CA ILE A 154 2.58 5.70 -0.83
C ILE A 154 3.50 6.40 0.14
N VAL A 155 4.35 5.64 0.84
CA VAL A 155 5.25 6.18 1.86
C VAL A 155 6.59 6.55 1.24
N GLU A 156 6.88 7.85 1.20
CA GLU A 156 8.15 8.40 0.75
C GLU A 156 9.12 8.55 1.93
N ARG A 157 10.36 8.08 1.75
CA ARG A 157 11.45 8.21 2.71
C ARG A 157 12.29 9.43 2.40
N LYS A 158 12.45 10.33 3.39
CA LYS A 158 13.19 11.58 3.27
C LYS A 158 14.51 11.52 4.07
N PHE A 159 15.51 12.28 3.63
CA PHE A 159 16.66 12.59 4.47
C PHE A 159 16.38 13.77 5.43
N ILE A 160 15.53 14.71 5.00
CA ILE A 160 15.09 15.83 5.84
C ILE A 160 14.12 15.35 6.93
N HIS A 161 13.81 16.23 7.89
CA HIS A 161 12.98 15.91 9.06
C HIS A 161 13.45 14.67 9.82
N ASN A 162 14.77 14.57 10.02
CA ASN A 162 15.41 13.48 10.75
C ASN A 162 15.04 12.09 10.17
N MET A 163 15.30 11.90 8.88
CA MET A 163 14.93 10.69 8.12
C MET A 163 13.42 10.41 8.10
N GLY A 164 12.61 11.48 8.06
CA GLY A 164 11.17 11.41 8.18
C GLY A 164 10.47 10.71 7.01
N LEU A 165 9.24 10.25 7.27
CA LEU A 165 8.36 9.62 6.29
C LEU A 165 7.20 10.56 5.93
N VAL A 166 6.80 10.57 4.65
CA VAL A 166 5.63 11.32 4.16
C VAL A 166 4.69 10.35 3.46
N GLY A 167 3.42 10.36 3.82
CA GLY A 167 2.37 9.62 3.12
C GLY A 167 1.81 10.43 1.96
N HIS A 168 1.85 9.89 0.75
CA HIS A 168 1.17 10.44 -0.43
C HIS A 168 -0.13 9.66 -0.64
N ILE A 169 -1.28 10.32 -0.45
CA ILE A 169 -2.60 9.72 -0.65
C ILE A 169 -2.99 9.86 -2.12
N GLU A 170 -3.29 8.72 -2.76
CA GLU A 170 -3.46 8.58 -4.18
C GLU A 170 -4.70 7.73 -4.53
N ASP A 171 -5.20 7.87 -5.74
CA ASP A 171 -6.19 7.00 -6.39
C ASP A 171 -7.49 6.79 -5.57
N ILE A 172 -8.00 7.85 -4.93
CA ILE A 172 -9.24 7.77 -4.15
C ILE A 172 -10.44 7.65 -5.09
N ALA A 173 -11.07 6.49 -5.11
CA ALA A 173 -12.23 6.20 -5.93
C ALA A 173 -13.37 5.54 -5.14
N VAL A 174 -14.61 5.93 -5.47
CA VAL A 174 -15.84 5.28 -4.98
C VAL A 174 -16.78 5.06 -6.16
N ALA A 175 -17.26 3.84 -6.31
CA ALA A 175 -18.20 3.46 -7.36
C ALA A 175 -19.41 4.42 -7.42
N LYS A 176 -19.80 4.85 -8.62
CA LYS A 176 -20.83 5.90 -8.82
C LYS A 176 -22.12 5.64 -8.05
N ASN A 177 -22.61 4.39 -8.06
CA ASN A 177 -23.82 3.95 -7.36
C ASN A 177 -23.67 3.84 -5.83
N GLN A 178 -22.48 4.06 -5.30
CA GLN A 178 -22.15 3.98 -3.88
C GLN A 178 -21.75 5.35 -3.27
N GLN A 179 -21.73 6.40 -4.08
CA GLN A 179 -21.45 7.76 -3.62
C GLN A 179 -22.56 8.26 -2.67
N GLY A 180 -22.26 9.26 -1.85
CA GLY A 180 -23.18 9.80 -0.85
C GLY A 180 -23.23 9.04 0.49
N LYS A 181 -22.62 7.84 0.58
CA LYS A 181 -22.57 7.00 1.79
C LYS A 181 -21.34 7.27 2.68
N LYS A 182 -20.63 8.35 2.44
CA LYS A 182 -19.39 8.75 3.16
C LYS A 182 -18.22 7.76 3.00
N LEU A 183 -18.26 6.82 2.02
CA LEU A 183 -17.19 5.83 1.83
C LEU A 183 -15.84 6.50 1.54
N GLY A 184 -15.82 7.55 0.70
CA GLY A 184 -14.60 8.33 0.44
C GLY A 184 -13.97 8.91 1.71
N LEU A 185 -14.77 9.44 2.64
CA LEU A 185 -14.28 9.90 3.94
C LEU A 185 -13.65 8.76 4.74
N ARG A 186 -14.26 7.57 4.74
CA ARG A 186 -13.71 6.40 5.45
C ARG A 186 -12.41 5.91 4.85
N ILE A 187 -12.29 5.94 3.51
CA ILE A 187 -11.04 5.63 2.82
C ILE A 187 -9.92 6.58 3.28
N ILE A 188 -10.17 7.89 3.25
CA ILE A 188 -9.19 8.89 3.68
C ILE A 188 -8.78 8.68 5.14
N GLN A 189 -9.73 8.50 6.04
CA GLN A 189 -9.46 8.24 7.47
C GLN A 189 -8.63 6.98 7.69
N ALA A 190 -8.92 5.91 6.92
CA ALA A 190 -8.15 4.68 7.00
C ALA A 190 -6.72 4.85 6.50
N LEU A 191 -6.52 5.54 5.37
CA LEU A 191 -5.20 5.79 4.80
C LEU A 191 -4.36 6.72 5.69
N ASP A 192 -5.00 7.72 6.30
CA ASP A 192 -4.34 8.64 7.22
C ASP A 192 -3.90 7.91 8.49
N ALA A 193 -4.75 7.04 9.05
CA ALA A 193 -4.38 6.17 10.17
C ALA A 193 -3.24 5.19 9.80
N VAL A 194 -3.25 4.60 8.60
CA VAL A 194 -2.14 3.76 8.12
C VAL A 194 -0.86 4.57 8.04
N ALA A 195 -0.88 5.78 7.46
CA ALA A 195 0.28 6.65 7.36
C ALA A 195 0.85 7.01 8.74
N GLU A 196 0.01 7.34 9.71
CA GLU A 196 0.40 7.62 11.09
C GLU A 196 1.01 6.37 11.74
N ASN A 197 0.37 5.21 11.63
CA ASN A 197 0.82 3.95 12.23
C ASN A 197 2.18 3.46 11.68
N VAL A 198 2.52 3.80 10.43
CA VAL A 198 3.84 3.49 9.86
C VAL A 198 4.89 4.57 10.11
N GLY A 199 4.52 5.67 10.81
CA GLY A 199 5.44 6.71 11.27
C GLY A 199 5.59 7.89 10.33
N CYS A 200 4.66 8.16 9.41
CA CYS A 200 4.67 9.38 8.62
C CYS A 200 4.44 10.60 9.52
N TYR A 201 5.24 11.66 9.35
CA TYR A 201 5.04 12.90 10.09
C TYR A 201 3.95 13.79 9.48
N LYS A 202 3.52 13.48 8.27
CA LYS A 202 2.38 14.10 7.58
C LYS A 202 1.88 13.21 6.45
N SER A 203 0.63 13.43 6.05
CA SER A 203 0.06 12.98 4.77
C SER A 203 -0.14 14.18 3.84
N ILE A 204 0.04 13.98 2.53
CA ILE A 204 -0.25 14.96 1.49
C ILE A 204 -1.07 14.30 0.38
N LEU A 205 -1.80 15.11 -0.37
CA LEU A 205 -2.54 14.72 -1.57
C LEU A 205 -2.71 15.92 -2.50
N ASP A 206 -2.96 15.64 -3.76
CA ASP A 206 -3.35 16.62 -4.76
C ASP A 206 -4.83 16.48 -5.07
N CYS A 207 -5.51 17.59 -5.32
CA CYS A 207 -6.92 17.57 -5.68
C CYS A 207 -7.30 18.76 -6.56
N SER A 208 -8.36 18.59 -7.36
CA SER A 208 -8.97 19.73 -8.06
C SER A 208 -9.64 20.68 -7.07
N GLU A 209 -9.77 21.96 -7.45
CA GLU A 209 -10.50 22.97 -6.65
C GLU A 209 -11.93 22.54 -6.29
N ALA A 210 -12.60 21.80 -7.19
CA ALA A 210 -13.94 21.27 -6.94
C ALA A 210 -13.99 20.27 -5.77
N ASN A 211 -12.90 19.56 -5.51
CA ASN A 211 -12.78 18.56 -4.45
C ASN A 211 -12.15 19.11 -3.16
N GLU A 212 -11.59 20.31 -3.15
CA GLU A 212 -10.94 20.92 -1.97
C GLU A 212 -11.85 20.88 -0.74
N GLY A 213 -13.13 21.24 -0.90
CA GLY A 213 -14.10 21.24 0.20
C GLY A 213 -14.36 19.87 0.81
N PHE A 214 -14.18 18.79 0.06
CA PHE A 214 -14.23 17.43 0.57
C PHE A 214 -13.01 17.12 1.44
N TYR A 215 -11.80 17.41 0.97
CA TYR A 215 -10.57 17.14 1.71
C TYR A 215 -10.42 18.03 2.96
N VAL A 216 -10.91 19.26 2.93
CA VAL A 216 -11.01 20.11 4.13
C VAL A 216 -11.87 19.45 5.21
N LYS A 217 -13.01 18.83 4.84
CA LYS A 217 -13.85 18.05 5.78
C LYS A 217 -13.15 16.77 6.29
N CYS A 218 -12.16 16.27 5.55
CA CYS A 218 -11.31 15.15 5.97
C CYS A 218 -10.14 15.59 6.86
N GLY A 219 -9.98 16.91 7.17
CA GLY A 219 -8.91 17.43 8.02
C GLY A 219 -7.70 17.99 7.28
N PHE A 220 -7.68 17.94 5.94
CA PHE A 220 -6.60 18.50 5.13
C PHE A 220 -6.74 20.01 4.97
N LYS A 221 -5.63 20.67 4.64
CA LYS A 221 -5.59 22.10 4.33
C LYS A 221 -4.74 22.33 3.08
N ARG A 222 -5.05 23.39 2.34
CA ARG A 222 -4.23 23.81 1.20
C ARG A 222 -2.79 24.06 1.64
N ALA A 223 -1.82 23.43 0.96
CA ALA A 223 -0.40 23.47 1.33
C ALA A 223 0.52 23.90 0.17
N GLY A 224 0.09 23.80 -1.08
CA GLY A 224 0.88 24.16 -2.25
C GLY A 224 0.07 24.12 -3.54
N LEU A 225 0.79 24.16 -4.66
CA LEU A 225 0.27 23.99 -6.02
C LEU A 225 0.86 22.71 -6.61
N GLU A 226 0.03 21.92 -7.27
CA GLU A 226 0.49 20.83 -8.12
C GLU A 226 1.13 21.39 -9.40
N MET A 227 2.25 20.80 -9.82
CA MET A 227 2.91 21.06 -11.10
C MET A 227 3.14 19.73 -11.79
N ALA A 228 2.62 19.54 -13.02
CA ALA A 228 2.72 18.32 -13.78
C ALA A 228 3.45 18.51 -15.10
N HIS A 229 4.24 17.52 -15.53
CA HIS A 229 4.83 17.43 -16.84
C HIS A 229 4.54 16.05 -17.45
N TYR A 230 3.70 16.03 -18.49
CA TYR A 230 3.33 14.79 -19.18
C TYR A 230 4.35 14.45 -20.27
N TYR A 231 4.83 13.19 -20.25
CA TYR A 231 5.76 12.70 -21.26
C TYR A 231 5.00 12.06 -22.42
N GLU A 232 5.40 12.40 -23.67
CA GLU A 232 4.85 11.75 -24.86
C GLU A 232 5.17 10.25 -24.85
N LYS A 233 4.17 9.43 -25.20
CA LYS A 233 4.39 7.98 -25.38
C LYS A 233 5.26 7.80 -26.63
N LYS A 234 6.52 7.37 -26.45
CA LYS A 234 7.33 6.87 -27.56
C LYS A 234 6.66 5.61 -28.12
N GLU A 235 6.15 5.67 -29.34
CA GLU A 235 5.67 4.47 -30.02
C GLU A 235 6.82 3.46 -30.07
N LYS A 236 6.56 2.23 -29.58
CA LYS A 236 7.53 1.14 -29.76
C LYS A 236 7.67 0.89 -31.26
N PRO A 237 8.90 0.83 -31.83
CA PRO A 237 9.06 0.51 -33.23
C PRO A 237 8.37 -0.83 -33.50
N GLN A 238 7.40 -0.83 -34.43
CA GLN A 238 6.79 -2.05 -34.93
C GLN A 238 7.92 -2.91 -35.51
N THR A 239 8.21 -4.05 -34.90
CA THR A 239 9.11 -5.04 -35.49
C THR A 239 8.41 -5.53 -36.76
N GLY A 240 8.85 -4.98 -37.90
CA GLY A 240 8.35 -5.34 -39.22
C GLY A 240 8.51 -6.84 -39.44
N THR A 241 7.40 -7.54 -39.67
CA THR A 241 7.41 -8.86 -40.25
C THR A 241 8.13 -8.78 -41.62
N ALA A 242 9.34 -9.31 -41.66
CA ALA A 242 10.06 -9.52 -42.92
C ALA A 242 9.16 -10.40 -43.82
N LYS A 243 8.62 -9.79 -44.88
CA LYS A 243 8.00 -10.56 -45.95
C LYS A 243 9.12 -11.31 -46.68
N THR A 244 9.23 -12.59 -46.42
CA THR A 244 10.03 -13.50 -47.23
C THR A 244 9.31 -13.69 -48.53
N ASN A 245 9.78 -13.00 -49.59
CA ASN A 245 9.39 -13.31 -50.95
C ASN A 245 10.15 -14.57 -51.39
N LEU A 246 9.43 -15.65 -51.63
CA LEU A 246 9.84 -16.79 -52.44
C LEU A 246 9.40 -16.57 -53.87
#